data_0a2c8147103d0e77ce55430a7288b6e4
#
_entry.id   0a2c8147103d0e77ce55430a7288b6e4
#
_cell.length_a   1.000
_cell.length_b   1.000
_cell.length_c   1.000
_cell.angle_alpha   90.00
_cell.angle_beta   90.00
_cell.angle_gamma   90.00
#
_symmetry.space_group_name_H-M   'P 1'
#
loop_
_entity.id
_entity.type
_entity.pdbx_description
1 polymer ?
#
loop_
_entity_poly.entity_id
_entity_poly.type
_entity_poly.pdbx_seq_one_letter_code
_entity_poly.pdbx_strand_id
1 'polypeptide(L)'
;RVDRPDGEAKGNRLGNHYAHAFPVAYRHDFTERTAAIDIERLEALSDGEELLTHLYRPLEGPDNLLRFKVYGHRTQMALSDVLPMLERMGLRVLEARPYDVTPTSGDTFWILDFDMTAAQGSEVDVLQVKDVFQEAFIRVCRNDLENDGFNRLVLSAGLGWRDVVVIRAISKYLLQTQAPFSQAYMESTLANNAAIARMMVDLFHARFDPQRQSTAEHATEQLRERILTALDDVVNLDQDRILRRFLAVILATLRCNFFQQDSDQQSKSYVAFKLDPQQVPELPEPRPMFEIFVYSPRVEGVHLRGGRVARGGLRWSDRREDFRIEVLGLMKAQMVKNSVIVPVGAKGGFVCKQLPDTDNRDDYQAEVIQCYKTFISGLLDVTDNLVAGEAIAPPHLVRYDNDDPYLVVAADKGTATFSDIANGVAKEYGFWLGDAFASGGSVGYDHKQMGITARGAWESVKRLFRERGVDTQSTPFTVVGVGDMSGDVFGNGMLLSDKIRLVAAFNHMHIFLDPTPDPAAGFKERKRLFAKARSSWTDYNKKLI
;
A
#
# COMPACT_ATOMS: atom_id res chain seq x y z
N ARG A 1 0.55 -26.11 40.22
CA ARG A 1 0.27 -24.69 40.56
C ARG A 1 -0.88 -24.54 41.56
N VAL A 2 -1.09 -25.53 42.39
CA VAL A 2 -2.20 -25.59 43.37
C VAL A 2 -1.82 -25.02 44.74
N ASP A 3 -0.62 -24.52 44.91
CA ASP A 3 -0.09 -24.11 46.22
C ASP A 3 -0.32 -22.61 46.62
N ARG A 4 -1.30 -21.92 46.00
CA ARG A 4 -1.76 -20.63 46.46
C ARG A 4 -3.22 -20.67 46.90
N PRO A 5 -3.61 -20.10 48.05
CA PRO A 5 -5.01 -20.07 48.51
C PRO A 5 -6.01 -19.52 47.50
N ASP A 6 -5.56 -18.57 46.66
CA ASP A 6 -6.36 -17.99 45.56
C ASP A 6 -6.60 -18.99 44.39
N GLY A 7 -5.75 -20.00 44.22
CA GLY A 7 -5.85 -21.00 43.11
C GLY A 7 -7.03 -21.98 43.28
N GLU A 8 -7.31 -22.38 44.51
CA GLU A 8 -8.42 -23.31 44.78
C GLU A 8 -9.79 -22.64 44.66
N ALA A 9 -9.92 -21.41 45.13
CA ALA A 9 -11.14 -20.62 45.01
C ALA A 9 -11.43 -20.29 43.52
N LYS A 10 -10.41 -19.95 42.75
CA LYS A 10 -10.53 -19.72 41.30
C LYS A 10 -10.89 -21.02 40.57
N GLY A 11 -10.25 -22.14 40.93
CA GLY A 11 -10.54 -23.45 40.35
C GLY A 11 -11.97 -23.88 40.58
N ASN A 12 -12.49 -23.74 41.80
CA ASN A 12 -13.88 -24.07 42.15
C ASN A 12 -14.89 -23.19 41.42
N ARG A 13 -14.62 -21.90 41.31
CA ARG A 13 -15.46 -20.95 40.55
C ARG A 13 -15.55 -21.35 39.07
N LEU A 14 -14.41 -21.59 38.42
CA LEU A 14 -14.36 -21.98 37.01
C LEU A 14 -14.96 -23.35 36.79
N GLY A 15 -14.70 -24.32 37.70
CA GLY A 15 -15.31 -25.63 37.65
C GLY A 15 -16.84 -25.59 37.67
N ASN A 16 -17.44 -24.75 38.53
CA ASN A 16 -18.89 -24.57 38.57
C ASN A 16 -19.42 -23.84 37.34
N HIS A 17 -18.66 -22.84 36.83
CA HIS A 17 -19.06 -22.02 35.69
C HIS A 17 -19.10 -22.83 34.40
N TYR A 18 -18.14 -23.75 34.21
CA TYR A 18 -17.97 -24.55 32.98
C TYR A 18 -18.42 -26.02 33.12
N ALA A 19 -18.97 -26.45 34.27
CA ALA A 19 -19.32 -27.86 34.58
C ALA A 19 -20.11 -28.55 33.47
N HIS A 20 -21.01 -27.84 32.80
CA HIS A 20 -21.86 -28.33 31.73
C HIS A 20 -21.72 -27.57 30.41
N ALA A 21 -20.71 -26.71 30.31
CA ALA A 21 -20.54 -25.80 29.18
C ALA A 21 -20.11 -26.50 27.88
N PHE A 22 -19.33 -27.57 27.98
CA PHE A 22 -18.77 -28.26 26.83
C PHE A 22 -19.71 -29.33 26.28
N PRO A 23 -19.89 -29.43 24.95
CA PRO A 23 -20.72 -30.44 24.30
C PRO A 23 -20.16 -31.86 24.51
N VAL A 24 -21.00 -32.87 24.29
CA VAL A 24 -20.62 -34.30 24.46
C VAL A 24 -19.45 -34.67 23.55
N ALA A 25 -19.45 -34.18 22.29
CA ALA A 25 -18.36 -34.43 21.34
C ALA A 25 -17.01 -33.92 21.87
N TYR A 26 -16.97 -32.71 22.42
CA TYR A 26 -15.73 -32.15 23.01
C TYR A 26 -15.23 -33.02 24.17
N ARG A 27 -16.13 -33.47 25.07
CA ARG A 27 -15.77 -34.31 26.22
C ARG A 27 -15.29 -35.72 25.83
N HIS A 28 -15.67 -36.19 24.64
CA HIS A 28 -15.15 -37.41 24.07
C HIS A 28 -13.76 -37.23 23.47
N ASP A 29 -13.50 -36.08 22.82
CA ASP A 29 -12.29 -35.82 22.04
C ASP A 29 -11.14 -35.27 22.89
N PHE A 30 -11.43 -34.69 24.07
CA PHE A 30 -10.43 -34.04 24.91
C PHE A 30 -10.48 -34.45 26.37
N THR A 31 -9.29 -34.46 27.00
CA THR A 31 -9.13 -34.70 28.43
C THR A 31 -9.47 -33.45 29.25
N GLU A 32 -9.74 -33.64 30.56
CA GLU A 32 -9.98 -32.53 31.51
C GLU A 32 -8.79 -31.57 31.57
N ARG A 33 -7.55 -32.05 31.38
CA ARG A 33 -6.36 -31.21 31.35
C ARG A 33 -6.39 -30.25 30.14
N THR A 34 -6.83 -30.73 28.98
CA THR A 34 -7.00 -29.90 27.78
C THR A 34 -8.12 -28.89 28.02
N ALA A 35 -9.25 -29.31 28.58
CA ALA A 35 -10.36 -28.44 28.91
C ALA A 35 -9.96 -27.31 29.88
N ALA A 36 -9.11 -27.59 30.87
CA ALA A 36 -8.61 -26.54 31.76
C ALA A 36 -7.79 -25.45 31.05
N ILE A 37 -6.99 -25.84 30.04
CA ILE A 37 -6.24 -24.90 29.19
C ILE A 37 -7.21 -24.10 28.31
N ASP A 38 -8.22 -24.75 27.74
CA ASP A 38 -9.21 -24.08 26.89
C ASP A 38 -10.06 -23.09 27.70
N ILE A 39 -10.46 -23.44 28.93
CA ILE A 39 -11.16 -22.53 29.86
C ILE A 39 -10.36 -21.28 30.15
N GLU A 40 -9.05 -21.40 30.40
CA GLU A 40 -8.22 -20.20 30.62
C GLU A 40 -8.25 -19.21 29.44
N ARG A 41 -8.36 -19.71 28.22
CA ARG A 41 -8.48 -18.88 27.01
C ARG A 41 -9.88 -18.29 26.83
N LEU A 42 -10.91 -19.08 27.12
CA LEU A 42 -12.29 -18.57 27.08
C LEU A 42 -12.53 -17.46 28.10
N GLU A 43 -11.93 -17.56 29.28
CA GLU A 43 -11.97 -16.48 30.28
C GLU A 43 -11.26 -15.21 29.78
N ALA A 44 -10.11 -15.34 29.11
CA ALA A 44 -9.42 -14.19 28.53
C ALA A 44 -10.24 -13.50 27.42
N LEU A 45 -11.03 -14.24 26.64
CA LEU A 45 -11.99 -13.66 25.70
C LEU A 45 -13.11 -12.89 26.40
N SER A 46 -13.56 -13.37 27.57
CA SER A 46 -14.54 -12.64 28.40
C SER A 46 -13.98 -11.32 28.93
N ASP A 47 -12.67 -11.23 29.15
CA ASP A 47 -11.96 -10.03 29.63
C ASP A 47 -11.64 -9.00 28.53
N GLY A 48 -12.06 -9.25 27.25
CA GLY A 48 -12.02 -8.28 26.15
C GLY A 48 -11.12 -8.61 24.97
N GLU A 49 -10.46 -9.78 24.97
CA GLU A 49 -9.77 -10.26 23.78
C GLU A 49 -10.80 -10.69 22.71
N GLU A 50 -10.53 -10.41 21.46
CA GLU A 50 -11.46 -10.71 20.35
C GLU A 50 -11.28 -12.12 19.80
N LEU A 51 -10.05 -12.58 19.71
CA LEU A 51 -9.66 -13.87 19.12
C LEU A 51 -8.40 -14.39 19.79
N LEU A 52 -8.40 -15.66 20.19
CA LEU A 52 -7.22 -16.33 20.72
C LEU A 52 -6.92 -17.60 19.92
N THR A 53 -5.66 -18.02 19.96
CA THR A 53 -5.21 -19.20 19.21
C THR A 53 -4.25 -20.06 20.04
N HIS A 54 -4.13 -21.33 19.67
CA HIS A 54 -3.21 -22.26 20.30
C HIS A 54 -2.68 -23.29 19.31
N LEU A 55 -1.42 -23.14 18.92
CA LEU A 55 -0.69 -24.14 18.15
C LEU A 55 0.08 -25.05 19.11
N TYR A 56 -0.07 -26.36 18.97
CA TYR A 56 0.65 -27.33 19.78
C TYR A 56 0.82 -28.66 19.05
N ARG A 57 1.73 -29.48 19.55
CA ARG A 57 1.87 -30.89 19.15
C ARG A 57 1.16 -31.74 20.17
N PRO A 58 0.19 -32.61 19.80
CA PRO A 58 -0.45 -33.51 20.74
C PRO A 58 0.57 -34.54 21.27
N LEU A 59 0.37 -34.98 22.51
CA LEU A 59 1.24 -35.98 23.13
C LEU A 59 1.04 -37.38 22.53
N GLU A 60 -0.15 -37.64 21.97
CA GLU A 60 -0.53 -38.89 21.34
C GLU A 60 -0.79 -38.62 19.83
N GLY A 61 -0.29 -39.51 18.98
CA GLY A 61 -0.45 -39.38 17.52
C GLY A 61 0.88 -39.43 16.76
N PRO A 62 0.84 -39.28 15.44
CA PRO A 62 2.04 -39.23 14.61
C PRO A 62 2.93 -38.01 14.94
N ASP A 63 4.24 -38.16 14.85
CA ASP A 63 5.20 -37.10 15.16
C ASP A 63 5.06 -35.82 14.28
N ASN A 64 4.48 -35.97 13.10
CA ASN A 64 4.23 -34.85 12.19
C ASN A 64 2.86 -34.20 12.39
N LEU A 65 2.04 -34.66 13.34
CA LEU A 65 0.73 -34.09 13.63
C LEU A 65 0.88 -32.79 14.41
N LEU A 66 0.22 -31.76 13.91
CA LEU A 66 0.07 -30.46 14.54
C LEU A 66 -1.40 -30.23 14.85
N ARG A 67 -1.66 -29.61 15.97
CA ARG A 67 -3.02 -29.22 16.36
C ARG A 67 -3.10 -27.72 16.59
N PHE A 68 -4.14 -27.12 16.02
CA PHE A 68 -4.38 -25.69 16.13
C PHE A 68 -5.80 -25.41 16.56
N LYS A 69 -5.95 -24.65 17.63
CA LYS A 69 -7.25 -24.22 18.11
C LYS A 69 -7.41 -22.72 17.93
N VAL A 70 -8.58 -22.31 17.50
CA VAL A 70 -9.02 -20.91 17.41
C VAL A 70 -10.21 -20.75 18.35
N TYR A 71 -10.16 -19.74 19.20
CA TYR A 71 -11.20 -19.45 20.20
C TYR A 71 -11.79 -18.07 19.89
N GLY A 72 -13.10 -17.97 19.96
CA GLY A 72 -13.79 -16.71 19.77
C GLY A 72 -15.10 -16.63 20.53
N HIS A 73 -15.70 -15.45 20.49
CA HIS A 73 -16.93 -15.14 21.22
C HIS A 73 -18.03 -14.73 20.22
N ARG A 74 -19.26 -15.15 20.46
CA ARG A 74 -20.47 -14.85 19.66
C ARG A 74 -20.43 -15.45 18.26
N THR A 75 -19.97 -14.69 17.25
CA THR A 75 -20.03 -15.10 15.83
C THR A 75 -18.85 -15.99 15.49
N GLN A 76 -19.12 -17.23 15.11
CA GLN A 76 -18.09 -18.18 14.68
C GLN A 76 -17.57 -17.83 13.29
N MET A 77 -16.27 -17.98 13.10
CA MET A 77 -15.64 -17.86 11.78
C MET A 77 -16.06 -19.02 10.87
N ALA A 78 -16.35 -18.73 9.61
CA ALA A 78 -16.65 -19.77 8.64
C ALA A 78 -15.39 -20.58 8.30
N LEU A 79 -15.52 -21.91 8.21
CA LEU A 79 -14.39 -22.76 7.82
C LEU A 79 -13.85 -22.42 6.43
N SER A 80 -14.70 -21.96 5.50
CA SER A 80 -14.31 -21.48 4.17
C SER A 80 -13.33 -20.31 4.22
N ASP A 81 -13.32 -19.54 5.30
CA ASP A 81 -12.42 -18.40 5.47
C ASP A 81 -11.12 -18.82 6.17
N VAL A 82 -11.22 -19.72 7.16
CA VAL A 82 -10.07 -20.17 7.97
C VAL A 82 -9.17 -21.14 7.21
N LEU A 83 -9.75 -22.10 6.46
CA LEU A 83 -8.97 -23.12 5.75
C LEU A 83 -7.96 -22.53 4.76
N PRO A 84 -8.32 -21.56 3.91
CA PRO A 84 -7.34 -20.92 3.03
C PRO A 84 -6.22 -20.18 3.76
N MET A 85 -6.49 -19.65 4.99
CA MET A 85 -5.45 -18.99 5.79
C MET A 85 -4.41 -20.03 6.25
N LEU A 86 -4.84 -21.15 6.79
CA LEU A 86 -3.95 -22.23 7.24
C LEU A 86 -3.14 -22.84 6.09
N GLU A 87 -3.79 -23.09 4.95
CA GLU A 87 -3.12 -23.62 3.75
C GLU A 87 -2.04 -22.64 3.21
N ARG A 88 -2.35 -21.35 3.19
CA ARG A 88 -1.41 -20.32 2.77
C ARG A 88 -0.28 -20.07 3.77
N MET A 89 -0.48 -20.47 5.02
CA MET A 89 0.58 -20.51 6.04
C MET A 89 1.42 -21.80 5.97
N GLY A 90 1.19 -22.68 4.99
CA GLY A 90 2.01 -23.87 4.74
C GLY A 90 1.55 -25.11 5.47
N LEU A 91 0.30 -25.15 5.92
CA LEU A 91 -0.31 -26.30 6.59
C LEU A 91 -1.30 -27.01 5.67
N ARG A 92 -1.42 -28.31 5.86
CA ARG A 92 -2.46 -29.15 5.28
C ARG A 92 -3.42 -29.56 6.37
N VAL A 93 -4.65 -29.09 6.32
CA VAL A 93 -5.70 -29.46 7.26
C VAL A 93 -6.20 -30.85 6.93
N LEU A 94 -6.21 -31.75 7.92
CA LEU A 94 -6.67 -33.12 7.83
C LEU A 94 -8.11 -33.24 8.34
N GLU A 95 -8.41 -32.55 9.43
CA GLU A 95 -9.71 -32.54 10.07
C GLU A 95 -9.98 -31.19 10.73
N ALA A 96 -11.25 -30.78 10.79
CA ALA A 96 -11.71 -29.58 11.46
C ALA A 96 -12.96 -29.91 12.30
N ARG A 97 -12.94 -29.54 13.57
CA ARG A 97 -14.03 -29.81 14.53
C ARG A 97 -14.47 -28.51 15.19
N PRO A 98 -15.70 -28.05 14.97
CA PRO A 98 -16.27 -26.92 15.70
C PRO A 98 -16.91 -27.39 17.01
N TYR A 99 -16.74 -26.60 18.05
CA TYR A 99 -17.40 -26.81 19.35
C TYR A 99 -17.96 -25.50 19.88
N ASP A 100 -19.24 -25.51 20.25
CA ASP A 100 -19.87 -24.42 20.97
C ASP A 100 -19.75 -24.67 22.48
N VAL A 101 -19.31 -23.66 23.21
CA VAL A 101 -19.12 -23.70 24.66
C VAL A 101 -20.02 -22.64 25.29
N THR A 102 -20.97 -23.07 26.14
CA THR A 102 -21.94 -22.20 26.78
C THR A 102 -21.84 -22.32 28.30
N PRO A 103 -21.07 -21.41 28.95
CA PRO A 103 -21.00 -21.35 30.41
C PRO A 103 -22.34 -20.99 31.06
N THR A 104 -22.40 -21.08 32.38
CA THR A 104 -23.61 -20.72 33.14
C THR A 104 -24.02 -19.26 33.04
N SER A 105 -23.13 -18.38 32.58
CA SER A 105 -23.45 -16.98 32.25
C SER A 105 -24.44 -16.82 31.08
N GLY A 106 -24.53 -17.83 30.20
CA GLY A 106 -25.31 -17.80 28.97
C GLY A 106 -24.60 -17.21 27.77
N ASP A 107 -23.37 -16.73 27.93
CA ASP A 107 -22.50 -16.32 26.80
C ASP A 107 -22.15 -17.52 25.94
N THR A 108 -22.04 -17.34 24.64
CA THR A 108 -21.64 -18.39 23.71
C THR A 108 -20.24 -18.15 23.19
N PHE A 109 -19.35 -19.06 23.49
CA PHE A 109 -18.01 -19.15 22.93
C PHE A 109 -17.96 -20.28 21.91
N TRP A 110 -16.99 -20.20 21.01
CA TRP A 110 -16.72 -21.28 20.07
C TRP A 110 -15.24 -21.62 20.03
N ILE A 111 -14.96 -22.88 19.74
CA ILE A 111 -13.62 -23.42 19.53
C ILE A 111 -13.62 -24.10 18.16
N LEU A 112 -12.73 -23.67 17.25
CA LEU A 112 -12.41 -24.43 16.05
C LEU A 112 -11.11 -25.18 16.30
N ASP A 113 -11.16 -26.52 16.25
CA ASP A 113 -10.00 -27.39 16.43
C ASP A 113 -9.60 -28.01 15.10
N PHE A 114 -8.32 -27.90 14.73
CA PHE A 114 -7.77 -28.38 13.47
C PHE A 114 -6.66 -29.40 13.73
N ASP A 115 -6.78 -30.59 13.13
CA ASP A 115 -5.68 -31.52 12.96
C ASP A 115 -4.99 -31.24 11.63
N MET A 116 -3.67 -31.06 11.65
CA MET A 116 -2.91 -30.56 10.50
C MET A 116 -1.53 -31.22 10.41
N THR A 117 -0.96 -31.15 9.21
CA THR A 117 0.46 -31.48 8.96
C THR A 117 1.12 -30.35 8.17
N ALA A 118 2.45 -30.24 8.22
CA ALA A 118 3.16 -29.35 7.32
C ALA A 118 2.98 -29.80 5.86
N ALA A 119 2.64 -28.87 4.96
CA ALA A 119 2.27 -29.19 3.57
C ALA A 119 3.42 -29.84 2.79
N GLN A 120 4.68 -29.52 3.10
CA GLN A 120 5.88 -30.05 2.45
C GLN A 120 6.51 -31.23 3.20
N GLY A 121 5.85 -31.78 4.22
CA GLY A 121 6.40 -32.86 5.05
C GLY A 121 7.61 -32.45 5.89
N SER A 122 7.87 -31.15 6.01
CA SER A 122 8.95 -30.60 6.81
C SER A 122 8.66 -30.81 8.30
N GLU A 123 9.68 -31.12 9.07
CA GLU A 123 9.56 -31.13 10.52
C GLU A 123 9.45 -29.67 11.02
N VAL A 124 8.38 -29.39 11.79
CA VAL A 124 8.12 -28.08 12.37
C VAL A 124 8.47 -28.09 13.85
N ASP A 125 9.42 -27.28 14.28
CA ASP A 125 9.68 -27.03 15.69
C ASP A 125 8.64 -26.06 16.24
N VAL A 126 7.56 -26.62 16.80
CA VAL A 126 6.43 -25.86 17.34
C VAL A 126 6.85 -24.87 18.41
N LEU A 127 7.87 -25.20 19.22
CA LEU A 127 8.30 -24.32 20.31
C LEU A 127 8.93 -23.03 19.79
N GLN A 128 9.59 -23.09 18.64
CA GLN A 128 10.19 -21.93 18.00
C GLN A 128 9.19 -21.06 17.23
N VAL A 129 8.20 -21.69 16.58
CA VAL A 129 7.33 -20.99 15.62
C VAL A 129 5.94 -20.64 16.13
N LYS A 130 5.49 -21.22 17.26
CA LYS A 130 4.08 -21.10 17.70
C LYS A 130 3.64 -19.63 17.90
N ASP A 131 4.48 -18.81 18.52
CA ASP A 131 4.11 -17.44 18.87
C ASP A 131 4.04 -16.57 17.62
N VAL A 132 5.03 -16.66 16.71
CA VAL A 132 5.01 -15.94 15.43
C VAL A 132 3.89 -16.43 14.50
N PHE A 133 3.57 -17.73 14.54
CA PHE A 133 2.47 -18.30 13.77
C PHE A 133 1.11 -17.82 14.26
N GLN A 134 0.88 -17.85 15.56
CA GLN A 134 -0.37 -17.42 16.20
C GLN A 134 -0.61 -15.93 15.94
N GLU A 135 0.42 -15.11 16.10
CA GLU A 135 0.33 -13.69 15.80
C GLU A 135 0.02 -13.44 14.32
N ALA A 136 0.76 -14.08 13.41
CA ALA A 136 0.53 -13.94 11.97
C ALA A 136 -0.89 -14.34 11.57
N PHE A 137 -1.43 -15.44 12.13
CA PHE A 137 -2.80 -15.87 11.88
C PHE A 137 -3.82 -14.81 12.33
N ILE A 138 -3.67 -14.26 13.53
CA ILE A 138 -4.54 -13.18 14.03
C ILE A 138 -4.47 -11.95 13.13
N ARG A 139 -3.27 -11.58 12.64
CA ARG A 139 -3.10 -10.45 11.71
C ARG A 139 -3.79 -10.68 10.37
N VAL A 140 -3.77 -11.92 9.86
CA VAL A 140 -4.53 -12.27 8.64
C VAL A 140 -6.03 -12.13 8.90
N CYS A 141 -6.54 -12.63 10.04
CA CYS A 141 -7.96 -12.50 10.41
C CYS A 141 -8.42 -11.04 10.50
N ARG A 142 -7.55 -10.13 10.95
CA ARG A 142 -7.83 -8.69 11.08
C ARG A 142 -7.60 -7.90 9.79
N ASN A 143 -7.19 -8.56 8.71
CA ASN A 143 -6.76 -7.92 7.45
C ASN A 143 -5.55 -6.96 7.61
N ASP A 144 -4.78 -7.09 8.68
CA ASP A 144 -3.50 -6.38 8.87
C ASP A 144 -2.38 -7.02 8.05
N LEU A 145 -2.56 -8.26 7.61
CA LEU A 145 -1.65 -9.04 6.79
C LEU A 145 -2.40 -9.67 5.62
N GLU A 146 -1.89 -9.57 4.40
CA GLU A 146 -2.48 -10.24 3.24
C GLU A 146 -2.42 -11.76 3.40
N ASN A 147 -3.49 -12.43 2.98
CA ASN A 147 -3.58 -13.89 2.94
C ASN A 147 -3.05 -14.42 1.61
N ASP A 148 -1.75 -14.62 1.51
CA ASP A 148 -1.06 -15.17 0.32
C ASP A 148 0.05 -16.17 0.70
N GLY A 149 0.70 -16.76 -0.30
CA GLY A 149 1.69 -17.83 -0.09
C GLY A 149 2.99 -17.38 0.56
N PHE A 150 3.28 -16.08 0.71
CA PHE A 150 4.40 -15.60 1.51
C PHE A 150 4.25 -15.94 2.99
N ASN A 151 3.02 -16.13 3.48
CA ASN A 151 2.78 -16.53 4.86
C ASN A 151 3.38 -17.91 5.22
N ARG A 152 3.73 -18.75 4.23
CA ARG A 152 4.49 -19.99 4.45
C ARG A 152 5.83 -19.75 5.14
N LEU A 153 6.44 -18.57 4.93
CA LEU A 153 7.73 -18.21 5.53
C LEU A 153 7.66 -18.09 7.05
N VAL A 154 6.48 -17.92 7.62
CA VAL A 154 6.30 -17.96 9.08
C VAL A 154 6.71 -19.32 9.65
N LEU A 155 6.28 -20.43 9.01
CA LEU A 155 6.66 -21.77 9.43
C LEU A 155 8.01 -22.22 8.86
N SER A 156 8.25 -21.98 7.57
CA SER A 156 9.42 -22.55 6.88
C SER A 156 10.72 -21.81 7.20
N ALA A 157 10.65 -20.49 7.48
CA ALA A 157 11.80 -19.65 7.80
C ALA A 157 11.78 -19.06 9.22
N GLY A 158 10.73 -19.33 10.02
CA GLY A 158 10.55 -18.75 11.35
C GLY A 158 10.45 -17.22 11.35
N LEU A 159 9.89 -16.63 10.29
CA LEU A 159 9.76 -15.18 10.15
C LEU A 159 8.54 -14.65 10.91
N GLY A 160 8.71 -13.51 11.58
CA GLY A 160 7.58 -12.74 12.09
C GLY A 160 6.71 -12.18 10.96
N TRP A 161 5.45 -11.88 11.24
CA TRP A 161 4.53 -11.35 10.23
C TRP A 161 5.04 -10.07 9.55
N ARG A 162 5.72 -9.19 10.28
CA ARG A 162 6.29 -7.96 9.72
C ARG A 162 7.47 -8.23 8.77
N ASP A 163 8.27 -9.24 9.07
CA ASP A 163 9.35 -9.67 8.17
C ASP A 163 8.78 -10.22 6.86
N VAL A 164 7.66 -10.96 6.95
CA VAL A 164 6.91 -11.41 5.77
C VAL A 164 6.37 -10.23 4.98
N VAL A 165 5.93 -9.15 5.64
CA VAL A 165 5.50 -7.89 4.97
C VAL A 165 6.64 -7.29 4.14
N VAL A 166 7.88 -7.27 4.63
CA VAL A 166 9.05 -6.78 3.85
C VAL A 166 9.23 -7.60 2.58
N ILE A 167 9.26 -8.90 2.69
CA ILE A 167 9.41 -9.82 1.55
C ILE A 167 8.27 -9.63 0.54
N ARG A 168 7.04 -9.56 1.01
CA ARG A 168 5.85 -9.32 0.18
C ARG A 168 5.92 -7.98 -0.54
N ALA A 169 6.29 -6.91 0.16
CA ALA A 169 6.42 -5.58 -0.42
C ALA A 169 7.48 -5.55 -1.54
N ILE A 170 8.59 -6.24 -1.37
CA ILE A 170 9.60 -6.40 -2.44
C ILE A 170 9.01 -7.15 -3.63
N SER A 171 8.26 -8.23 -3.42
CA SER A 171 7.57 -8.94 -4.51
C SER A 171 6.59 -8.05 -5.26
N LYS A 172 5.74 -7.29 -4.53
CA LYS A 172 4.80 -6.33 -5.13
C LYS A 172 5.53 -5.27 -5.94
N TYR A 173 6.64 -4.75 -5.45
CA TYR A 173 7.50 -3.85 -6.20
C TYR A 173 8.03 -4.49 -7.49
N LEU A 174 8.58 -5.71 -7.41
CA LEU A 174 9.10 -6.44 -8.57
C LEU A 174 8.03 -6.70 -9.63
N LEU A 175 6.79 -7.01 -9.25
CA LEU A 175 5.68 -7.13 -10.19
C LEU A 175 5.44 -5.81 -10.94
N GLN A 176 5.51 -4.68 -10.27
CA GLN A 176 5.36 -3.35 -10.88
C GLN A 176 6.54 -2.97 -11.80
N THR A 177 7.67 -3.66 -11.72
CA THR A 177 8.84 -3.46 -12.60
C THR A 177 8.79 -4.33 -13.86
N GLN A 178 7.70 -5.03 -14.11
CA GLN A 178 7.55 -5.99 -15.21
C GLN A 178 8.49 -7.20 -15.11
N ALA A 179 8.86 -7.62 -13.90
CA ALA A 179 9.58 -8.87 -13.70
C ALA A 179 8.77 -10.04 -14.31
N PRO A 180 9.39 -10.92 -15.12
CA PRO A 180 8.67 -11.94 -15.89
C PRO A 180 8.22 -13.15 -15.05
N PHE A 181 7.92 -12.94 -13.76
CA PHE A 181 7.55 -13.98 -12.81
C PHE A 181 6.23 -13.64 -12.13
N SER A 182 5.36 -14.63 -11.99
CA SER A 182 4.12 -14.46 -11.22
C SER A 182 4.39 -14.38 -9.72
N GLN A 183 3.49 -13.74 -8.97
CA GLN A 183 3.57 -13.71 -7.51
C GLN A 183 3.63 -15.12 -6.92
N ALA A 184 2.76 -16.04 -7.37
CA ALA A 184 2.72 -17.41 -6.88
C ALA A 184 4.06 -18.15 -7.08
N TYR A 185 4.78 -17.85 -8.18
CA TYR A 185 6.09 -18.43 -8.40
C TYR A 185 7.16 -17.82 -7.48
N MET A 186 7.11 -16.52 -7.21
CA MET A 186 7.99 -15.87 -6.23
C MET A 186 7.72 -16.42 -4.81
N GLU A 187 6.46 -16.59 -4.42
CA GLU A 187 6.06 -17.20 -3.15
C GLU A 187 6.64 -18.61 -2.97
N SER A 188 6.46 -19.47 -3.98
CA SER A 188 6.97 -20.83 -3.92
C SER A 188 8.50 -20.87 -3.93
N THR A 189 9.16 -19.99 -4.69
CA THR A 189 10.62 -19.88 -4.72
C THR A 189 11.19 -19.56 -3.35
N LEU A 190 10.65 -18.57 -2.66
CA LEU A 190 11.11 -18.19 -1.32
C LEU A 190 10.80 -19.26 -0.27
N ALA A 191 9.62 -19.88 -0.34
CA ALA A 191 9.26 -20.97 0.57
C ALA A 191 10.17 -22.20 0.38
N ASN A 192 10.53 -22.54 -0.87
CA ASN A 192 11.46 -23.63 -1.18
C ASN A 192 12.92 -23.34 -0.80
N ASN A 193 13.28 -22.05 -0.68
CA ASN A 193 14.59 -21.58 -0.30
C ASN A 193 14.54 -20.80 1.02
N ALA A 194 13.85 -21.35 2.02
CA ALA A 194 13.52 -20.67 3.28
C ALA A 194 14.76 -20.15 4.03
N ALA A 195 15.88 -20.86 4.00
CA ALA A 195 17.14 -20.42 4.60
C ALA A 195 17.67 -19.14 3.93
N ILE A 196 17.58 -19.04 2.60
CA ILE A 196 17.96 -17.82 1.86
C ILE A 196 17.00 -16.68 2.18
N ALA A 197 15.70 -16.96 2.23
CA ALA A 197 14.68 -15.96 2.61
C ALA A 197 14.95 -15.41 4.03
N ARG A 198 15.32 -16.27 4.98
CA ARG A 198 15.72 -15.86 6.34
C ARG A 198 16.96 -14.97 6.30
N MET A 199 18.02 -15.37 5.60
CA MET A 199 19.23 -14.55 5.48
C MET A 199 18.97 -13.19 4.81
N MET A 200 18.03 -13.11 3.86
CA MET A 200 17.60 -11.83 3.25
C MET A 200 16.93 -10.90 4.26
N VAL A 201 16.08 -11.43 5.14
CA VAL A 201 15.49 -10.67 6.24
C VAL A 201 16.54 -10.25 7.25
N ASP A 202 17.46 -11.16 7.63
CA ASP A 202 18.56 -10.83 8.53
C ASP A 202 19.46 -9.72 7.93
N LEU A 203 19.70 -9.73 6.62
CA LEU A 203 20.41 -8.67 5.89
C LEU A 203 19.63 -7.34 5.93
N PHE A 204 18.30 -7.38 5.74
CA PHE A 204 17.47 -6.21 5.85
C PHE A 204 17.54 -5.60 7.25
N HIS A 205 17.43 -6.41 8.30
CA HIS A 205 17.59 -5.97 9.68
C HIS A 205 19.00 -5.42 9.96
N ALA A 206 20.06 -6.10 9.48
CA ALA A 206 21.42 -5.61 9.66
C ALA A 206 21.63 -4.21 9.04
N ARG A 207 20.97 -3.92 7.91
CA ARG A 207 21.05 -2.63 7.23
C ARG A 207 20.21 -1.52 7.89
N PHE A 208 18.97 -1.82 8.30
CA PHE A 208 17.99 -0.80 8.60
C PHE A 208 17.62 -0.69 10.08
N ASP A 209 18.08 -1.59 10.95
CA ASP A 209 17.86 -1.49 12.40
C ASP A 209 18.74 -0.37 12.99
N PRO A 210 18.15 0.73 13.50
CA PRO A 210 18.92 1.83 14.07
C PRO A 210 19.78 1.43 15.27
N GLN A 211 19.41 0.34 15.97
CA GLN A 211 20.15 -0.16 17.12
C GLN A 211 21.41 -0.94 16.74
N ARG A 212 21.53 -1.36 15.48
CA ARG A 212 22.66 -2.17 14.95
C ARG A 212 23.66 -1.38 14.12
N GLN A 213 23.54 -0.06 14.02
CA GLN A 213 24.35 0.76 13.12
C GLN A 213 25.87 0.59 13.30
N SER A 214 26.34 0.40 14.53
CA SER A 214 27.79 0.25 14.82
C SER A 214 28.40 -1.01 14.22
N THR A 215 27.61 -2.03 13.89
CA THR A 215 28.06 -3.31 13.31
C THR A 215 27.47 -3.55 11.92
N ALA A 216 26.68 -2.62 11.42
CA ALA A 216 25.87 -2.79 10.20
C ALA A 216 26.69 -3.11 8.96
N GLU A 217 27.80 -2.42 8.73
CA GLU A 217 28.63 -2.61 7.52
C GLU A 217 29.21 -4.02 7.46
N HIS A 218 29.84 -4.47 8.54
CA HIS A 218 30.45 -5.80 8.63
C HIS A 218 29.39 -6.92 8.53
N ALA A 219 28.29 -6.79 9.28
CA ALA A 219 27.19 -7.76 9.25
C ALA A 219 26.51 -7.82 7.87
N THR A 220 26.35 -6.68 7.21
CA THR A 220 25.81 -6.59 5.84
C THR A 220 26.68 -7.34 4.85
N GLU A 221 27.99 -7.12 4.85
CA GLU A 221 28.89 -7.79 3.90
C GLU A 221 28.97 -9.30 4.17
N GLN A 222 29.07 -9.73 5.42
CA GLN A 222 29.04 -11.15 5.76
C GLN A 222 27.77 -11.85 5.31
N LEU A 223 26.60 -11.24 5.55
CA LEU A 223 25.32 -11.82 5.14
C LEU A 223 25.18 -11.83 3.62
N ARG A 224 25.64 -10.77 2.94
CA ARG A 224 25.66 -10.71 1.49
C ARG A 224 26.49 -11.85 0.88
N GLU A 225 27.72 -12.06 1.36
CA GLU A 225 28.59 -13.16 0.91
C GLU A 225 27.94 -14.54 1.15
N ARG A 226 27.35 -14.74 2.33
CA ARG A 226 26.65 -16.00 2.65
C ARG A 226 25.45 -16.24 1.74
N ILE A 227 24.67 -15.20 1.44
CA ILE A 227 23.54 -15.30 0.51
C ILE A 227 24.05 -15.65 -0.88
N LEU A 228 25.09 -14.96 -1.38
CA LEU A 228 25.66 -15.24 -2.70
C LEU A 228 26.16 -16.67 -2.81
N THR A 229 26.85 -17.17 -1.79
CA THR A 229 27.31 -18.58 -1.73
C THR A 229 26.11 -19.54 -1.76
N ALA A 230 25.05 -19.26 -0.98
CA ALA A 230 23.85 -20.11 -0.97
C ALA A 230 23.08 -20.08 -2.30
N LEU A 231 23.14 -18.97 -3.03
CA LEU A 231 22.54 -18.84 -4.36
C LEU A 231 23.24 -19.72 -5.40
N ASP A 232 24.53 -19.97 -5.27
CA ASP A 232 25.26 -20.83 -6.18
C ASP A 232 24.83 -22.31 -6.10
N ASP A 233 24.17 -22.70 -5.00
CA ASP A 233 23.57 -24.03 -4.82
C ASP A 233 22.15 -24.15 -5.38
N VAL A 234 21.53 -23.06 -5.85
CA VAL A 234 20.17 -23.03 -6.41
C VAL A 234 20.20 -23.55 -7.85
N VAL A 235 19.76 -24.79 -8.04
CA VAL A 235 19.83 -25.47 -9.35
C VAL A 235 18.88 -24.87 -10.39
N ASN A 236 17.72 -24.36 -9.99
CA ASN A 236 16.72 -23.80 -10.90
C ASN A 236 17.06 -22.34 -11.24
N LEU A 237 17.34 -22.08 -12.52
CA LEU A 237 17.75 -20.77 -13.03
C LEU A 237 16.73 -19.65 -12.75
N ASP A 238 15.43 -19.93 -12.85
CA ASP A 238 14.40 -18.93 -12.60
C ASP A 238 14.26 -18.63 -11.11
N GLN A 239 14.43 -19.63 -10.25
CA GLN A 239 14.49 -19.42 -8.79
C GLN A 239 15.73 -18.60 -8.42
N ASP A 240 16.90 -18.89 -8.97
CA ASP A 240 18.11 -18.09 -8.77
C ASP A 240 17.90 -16.63 -9.19
N ARG A 241 17.32 -16.40 -10.37
CA ARG A 241 16.98 -15.05 -10.85
C ARG A 241 16.02 -14.30 -9.94
N ILE A 242 14.98 -14.98 -9.44
CA ILE A 242 14.02 -14.40 -8.49
C ILE A 242 14.76 -13.98 -7.22
N LEU A 243 15.52 -14.89 -6.61
CA LEU A 243 16.24 -14.64 -5.36
C LEU A 243 17.26 -13.50 -5.50
N ARG A 244 18.03 -13.47 -6.61
CA ARG A 244 18.96 -12.36 -6.90
C ARG A 244 18.24 -11.01 -7.07
N ARG A 245 17.03 -10.99 -7.63
CA ARG A 245 16.22 -9.75 -7.72
C ARG A 245 15.76 -9.27 -6.34
N PHE A 246 15.33 -10.17 -5.46
CA PHE A 246 15.02 -9.81 -4.07
C PHE A 246 16.25 -9.23 -3.36
N LEU A 247 17.38 -9.89 -3.45
CA LEU A 247 18.65 -9.38 -2.90
C LEU A 247 18.99 -7.99 -3.46
N ALA A 248 18.88 -7.81 -4.77
CA ALA A 248 19.16 -6.52 -5.42
C ALA A 248 18.26 -5.40 -4.91
N VAL A 249 16.97 -5.64 -4.70
CA VAL A 249 16.06 -4.61 -4.15
C VAL A 249 16.42 -4.27 -2.70
N ILE A 250 16.79 -5.26 -1.86
CA ILE A 250 17.25 -5.00 -0.50
C ILE A 250 18.51 -4.13 -0.52
N LEU A 251 19.47 -4.42 -1.39
CA LEU A 251 20.71 -3.66 -1.52
C LEU A 251 20.49 -2.26 -2.13
N ALA A 252 19.58 -2.13 -3.08
CA ALA A 252 19.19 -0.85 -3.69
C ALA A 252 18.37 0.05 -2.76
N THR A 253 17.86 -0.48 -1.64
CA THR A 253 17.09 0.31 -0.66
C THR A 253 18.02 1.26 0.08
N LEU A 254 17.71 2.54 0.01
CA LEU A 254 18.46 3.63 0.65
C LEU A 254 17.90 3.98 2.03
N ARG A 255 16.58 3.89 2.20
CA ARG A 255 15.86 4.22 3.44
C ARG A 255 14.62 3.35 3.56
N CYS A 256 14.23 3.02 4.80
CA CYS A 256 13.00 2.29 5.07
C CYS A 256 12.41 2.70 6.43
N ASN A 257 11.08 2.88 6.49
CA ASN A 257 10.37 3.25 7.73
C ASN A 257 10.02 2.06 8.64
N PHE A 258 10.50 0.85 8.35
CA PHE A 258 10.12 -0.38 9.05
C PHE A 258 10.29 -0.32 10.57
N PHE A 259 11.32 0.37 11.06
CA PHE A 259 11.63 0.52 12.50
C PHE A 259 10.99 1.75 13.13
N GLN A 260 10.23 2.55 12.38
CA GLN A 260 9.49 3.66 12.91
C GLN A 260 8.19 3.19 13.60
N GLN A 261 7.75 3.97 14.57
CA GLN A 261 6.51 3.74 15.31
C GLN A 261 5.51 4.87 15.03
N ASP A 262 4.26 4.60 15.27
CA ASP A 262 3.20 5.61 15.27
C ASP A 262 3.11 6.35 16.63
N SER A 263 2.11 7.22 16.81
CA SER A 263 1.88 7.97 18.03
C SER A 263 1.63 7.08 19.26
N ASP A 264 1.13 5.87 19.04
CA ASP A 264 0.79 4.91 20.10
C ASP A 264 1.93 3.93 20.37
N GLN A 265 3.14 4.24 19.87
CA GLN A 265 4.35 3.42 19.94
C GLN A 265 4.17 2.03 19.31
N GLN A 266 3.19 1.88 18.42
CA GLN A 266 2.99 0.67 17.65
C GLN A 266 3.74 0.77 16.31
N SER A 267 4.08 -0.38 15.77
CA SER A 267 4.65 -0.46 14.44
C SER A 267 3.66 0.05 13.39
N LYS A 268 4.12 0.86 12.45
CA LYS A 268 3.28 1.36 11.36
C LYS A 268 2.65 0.23 10.56
N SER A 269 1.39 0.40 10.14
CA SER A 269 0.62 -0.57 9.36
C SER A 269 1.02 -0.64 7.87
N TYR A 270 2.04 0.10 7.47
CA TYR A 270 2.57 0.17 6.12
C TYR A 270 4.09 0.24 6.15
N VAL A 271 4.72 -0.10 5.02
CA VAL A 271 6.15 0.01 4.83
C VAL A 271 6.45 0.89 3.61
N ALA A 272 7.46 1.74 3.72
CA ALA A 272 7.96 2.60 2.66
C ALA A 272 9.45 2.35 2.42
N PHE A 273 9.81 2.13 1.16
CA PHE A 273 11.19 1.97 0.71
C PHE A 273 11.56 3.13 -0.20
N LYS A 274 12.64 3.83 0.11
CA LYS A 274 13.31 4.73 -0.85
C LYS A 274 14.42 3.94 -1.52
N LEU A 275 14.39 3.89 -2.85
CA LEU A 275 15.25 3.04 -3.67
C LEU A 275 16.17 3.89 -4.54
N ASP A 276 17.35 3.34 -4.84
CA ASP A 276 18.19 3.76 -5.96
C ASP A 276 17.87 2.90 -7.20
N PRO A 277 17.10 3.41 -8.16
CA PRO A 277 16.72 2.65 -9.35
C PRO A 277 17.90 2.24 -10.24
N GLN A 278 19.07 2.88 -10.09
CA GLN A 278 20.26 2.52 -10.87
C GLN A 278 20.80 1.15 -10.45
N GLN A 279 20.57 0.74 -9.20
CA GLN A 279 21.01 -0.54 -8.65
C GLN A 279 19.98 -1.66 -8.82
N VAL A 280 18.76 -1.37 -9.25
CA VAL A 280 17.74 -2.40 -9.50
C VAL A 280 17.89 -2.90 -10.94
N PRO A 281 18.12 -4.21 -11.15
CA PRO A 281 18.30 -4.77 -12.50
C PRO A 281 17.05 -4.64 -13.37
N GLU A 282 17.26 -4.43 -14.67
CA GLU A 282 16.23 -4.53 -15.72
C GLU A 282 15.02 -3.62 -15.53
N LEU A 283 15.19 -2.44 -14.86
CA LEU A 283 14.12 -1.46 -14.78
C LEU A 283 13.88 -0.79 -16.13
N PRO A 284 12.60 -0.53 -16.48
CA PRO A 284 12.24 0.25 -17.67
C PRO A 284 12.83 1.67 -17.66
N GLU A 285 13.28 2.11 -18.83
CA GLU A 285 13.80 3.47 -19.02
C GLU A 285 12.68 4.52 -19.26
N PRO A 286 12.89 5.79 -18.84
CA PRO A 286 14.06 6.32 -18.14
C PRO A 286 14.08 5.94 -16.66
N ARG A 287 15.24 5.59 -16.13
CA ARG A 287 15.37 5.33 -14.70
C ARG A 287 15.27 6.65 -13.93
N PRO A 288 14.37 6.77 -12.94
CA PRO A 288 14.35 7.94 -12.07
C PRO A 288 15.63 8.02 -11.23
N MET A 289 15.91 9.21 -10.67
CA MET A 289 17.02 9.35 -9.71
C MET A 289 16.68 8.67 -8.38
N PHE A 290 15.43 8.84 -7.92
CA PHE A 290 14.91 8.22 -6.71
C PHE A 290 13.51 7.66 -6.96
N GLU A 291 13.22 6.58 -6.28
CA GLU A 291 11.91 5.97 -6.25
C GLU A 291 11.50 5.67 -4.81
N ILE A 292 10.29 6.01 -4.42
CA ILE A 292 9.71 5.60 -3.15
C ILE A 292 8.55 4.66 -3.46
N PHE A 293 8.58 3.47 -2.90
CA PHE A 293 7.49 2.49 -2.97
C PHE A 293 6.87 2.36 -1.59
N VAL A 294 5.56 2.54 -1.50
CA VAL A 294 4.77 2.38 -0.27
C VAL A 294 3.86 1.19 -0.43
N TYR A 295 3.85 0.31 0.56
CA TYR A 295 3.06 -0.90 0.59
C TYR A 295 2.28 -1.04 1.91
N SER A 296 1.02 -1.40 1.80
CA SER A 296 0.19 -1.96 2.87
C SER A 296 -0.84 -2.95 2.29
N PRO A 297 -1.58 -3.69 3.11
CA PRO A 297 -2.73 -4.47 2.62
C PRO A 297 -3.80 -3.63 1.93
N ARG A 298 -3.93 -2.33 2.27
CA ARG A 298 -4.97 -1.41 1.78
C ARG A 298 -4.55 -0.57 0.58
N VAL A 299 -3.26 -0.22 0.48
CA VAL A 299 -2.74 0.69 -0.56
C VAL A 299 -1.36 0.28 -1.02
N GLU A 300 -1.10 0.43 -2.30
CA GLU A 300 0.23 0.41 -2.91
C GLU A 300 0.43 1.71 -3.69
N GLY A 301 1.64 2.24 -3.67
CA GLY A 301 1.95 3.47 -4.41
C GLY A 301 3.43 3.63 -4.70
N VAL A 302 3.72 4.39 -5.76
CA VAL A 302 5.07 4.79 -6.13
C VAL A 302 5.17 6.30 -6.25
N HIS A 303 6.34 6.84 -5.94
CA HIS A 303 6.71 8.22 -6.25
C HIS A 303 8.07 8.24 -6.93
N LEU A 304 8.11 8.69 -8.17
CA LEU A 304 9.30 8.71 -9.02
C LEU A 304 9.80 10.15 -9.18
N ARG A 305 11.09 10.39 -8.92
CA ARG A 305 11.72 11.68 -9.08
C ARG A 305 12.91 11.62 -10.03
N GLY A 306 12.96 12.54 -11.00
CA GLY A 306 14.09 12.66 -11.92
C GLY A 306 15.32 13.34 -11.33
N GLY A 307 15.21 13.91 -10.13
CA GLY A 307 16.29 14.61 -9.43
C GLY A 307 15.91 14.96 -7.99
N ARG A 308 16.84 15.59 -7.26
CA ARG A 308 16.61 15.98 -5.85
C ARG A 308 15.50 17.02 -5.72
N VAL A 309 15.52 18.05 -6.53
CA VAL A 309 14.47 19.07 -6.61
C VAL A 309 13.61 18.77 -7.82
N ALA A 310 12.46 18.17 -7.59
CA ALA A 310 11.56 17.72 -8.64
C ALA A 310 10.10 18.02 -8.26
N ARG A 311 9.24 18.24 -9.26
CA ARG A 311 7.82 18.55 -9.05
C ARG A 311 6.93 17.72 -9.95
N GLY A 312 5.82 17.26 -9.38
CA GLY A 312 4.77 16.52 -10.08
C GLY A 312 3.60 16.22 -9.18
N GLY A 313 2.50 15.74 -9.77
CA GLY A 313 1.28 15.42 -9.05
C GLY A 313 1.19 13.95 -8.65
N LEU A 314 0.25 13.66 -7.78
CA LEU A 314 -0.13 12.31 -7.37
C LEU A 314 -1.44 11.91 -8.04
N ARG A 315 -1.46 10.71 -8.59
CA ARG A 315 -2.63 10.14 -9.26
C ARG A 315 -3.21 8.98 -8.46
N TRP A 316 -4.52 8.95 -8.28
CA TRP A 316 -5.20 7.72 -7.94
C TRP A 316 -5.42 6.93 -9.23
N SER A 317 -4.75 5.77 -9.33
CA SER A 317 -4.79 4.89 -10.51
C SER A 317 -5.81 3.77 -10.30
N ASP A 318 -6.42 3.35 -11.40
CA ASP A 318 -7.26 2.16 -11.53
C ASP A 318 -6.48 0.94 -12.09
N ARG A 319 -5.19 1.13 -12.40
CA ARG A 319 -4.29 0.13 -13.01
C ARG A 319 -3.48 -0.60 -11.96
N ARG A 320 -4.08 -1.56 -11.26
CA ARG A 320 -3.43 -2.29 -10.16
C ARG A 320 -2.18 -3.04 -10.59
N GLU A 321 -2.19 -3.62 -11.78
CA GLU A 321 -1.14 -4.50 -12.28
C GLU A 321 0.11 -3.74 -12.75
N ASP A 322 -0.04 -2.48 -13.21
CA ASP A 322 1.04 -1.74 -13.86
C ASP A 322 1.02 -0.22 -13.61
N PHE A 323 0.51 0.21 -12.42
CA PHE A 323 0.44 1.64 -12.09
C PHE A 323 1.82 2.32 -12.08
N ARG A 324 2.90 1.59 -11.75
CA ARG A 324 4.25 2.13 -11.82
C ARG A 324 4.63 2.52 -13.26
N ILE A 325 4.25 1.73 -14.25
CA ILE A 325 4.53 2.02 -15.67
C ILE A 325 3.72 3.25 -16.12
N GLU A 326 2.47 3.36 -15.69
CA GLU A 326 1.68 4.58 -15.91
C GLU A 326 2.39 5.80 -15.33
N VAL A 327 2.82 5.74 -14.07
CA VAL A 327 3.51 6.82 -13.37
C VAL A 327 4.84 7.16 -14.05
N LEU A 328 5.61 6.17 -14.50
CA LEU A 328 6.87 6.37 -15.23
C LEU A 328 6.64 7.12 -16.55
N GLY A 329 5.62 6.74 -17.32
CA GLY A 329 5.25 7.44 -18.56
C GLY A 329 4.87 8.90 -18.31
N LEU A 330 4.16 9.18 -17.22
CA LEU A 330 3.79 10.54 -16.82
C LEU A 330 4.99 11.33 -16.28
N MET A 331 5.89 10.72 -15.52
CA MET A 331 7.12 11.34 -15.05
C MET A 331 7.99 11.76 -16.25
N LYS A 332 8.13 10.92 -17.26
CA LYS A 332 8.86 11.21 -18.49
C LYS A 332 8.37 12.52 -19.14
N ALA A 333 7.05 12.72 -19.20
CA ALA A 333 6.46 13.96 -19.69
C ALA A 333 6.77 15.16 -18.79
N GLN A 334 6.81 14.97 -17.46
CA GLN A 334 7.10 16.02 -16.49
C GLN A 334 8.57 16.49 -16.54
N MET A 335 9.51 15.69 -17.02
CA MET A 335 10.93 16.05 -17.14
C MET A 335 11.16 17.28 -17.99
N VAL A 336 10.28 17.55 -18.96
CA VAL A 336 10.42 18.71 -19.88
C VAL A 336 9.37 19.80 -19.61
N LYS A 337 8.24 19.45 -18.96
CA LYS A 337 7.10 20.37 -18.78
C LYS A 337 7.42 21.59 -17.91
N ASN A 338 8.18 21.42 -16.85
CA ASN A 338 8.47 22.45 -15.85
C ASN A 338 9.96 22.84 -15.81
N SER A 339 10.73 22.54 -16.84
CA SER A 339 12.19 22.70 -16.86
C SER A 339 12.70 24.13 -16.65
N VAL A 340 11.85 25.13 -16.83
CA VAL A 340 12.18 26.55 -16.56
C VAL A 340 11.98 26.92 -15.08
N ILE A 341 11.05 26.23 -14.39
CA ILE A 341 10.66 26.54 -13.00
C ILE A 341 11.35 25.61 -12.02
N VAL A 342 11.40 24.33 -12.36
CA VAL A 342 11.99 23.24 -11.57
C VAL A 342 12.89 22.42 -12.48
N PRO A 343 14.12 22.06 -12.05
CA PRO A 343 15.10 21.40 -12.93
C PRO A 343 14.58 20.13 -13.58
N VAL A 344 13.77 19.35 -12.85
CA VAL A 344 13.28 18.04 -13.28
C VAL A 344 11.85 17.76 -12.81
N GLY A 345 11.24 16.75 -13.41
CA GLY A 345 9.92 16.29 -13.07
C GLY A 345 9.89 15.19 -12.01
N ALA A 346 8.74 15.10 -11.36
CA ALA A 346 8.35 13.96 -10.51
C ALA A 346 6.94 13.52 -10.87
N LYS A 347 6.59 12.32 -10.49
CA LYS A 347 5.23 11.80 -10.56
C LYS A 347 5.01 10.72 -9.52
N GLY A 348 3.87 10.76 -8.85
CA GLY A 348 3.43 9.68 -7.98
C GLY A 348 2.08 9.13 -8.41
N GLY A 349 1.79 7.93 -7.95
CA GLY A 349 0.50 7.29 -8.12
C GLY A 349 0.30 6.17 -7.11
N PHE A 350 -0.95 5.91 -6.78
CA PHE A 350 -1.32 4.87 -5.84
C PHE A 350 -2.60 4.16 -6.30
N VAL A 351 -2.79 2.95 -5.80
CA VAL A 351 -3.98 2.11 -6.00
C VAL A 351 -4.56 1.71 -4.66
N CYS A 352 -5.89 1.81 -4.52
CA CYS A 352 -6.61 1.29 -3.35
C CYS A 352 -6.92 -0.18 -3.59
N LYS A 353 -6.58 -1.04 -2.61
CA LYS A 353 -6.68 -2.50 -2.75
C LYS A 353 -7.94 -3.08 -2.14
N GLN A 354 -8.47 -2.46 -1.10
CA GLN A 354 -9.60 -2.92 -0.29
C GLN A 354 -10.69 -1.84 -0.24
N LEU A 355 -11.19 -1.46 -1.41
CA LEU A 355 -12.34 -0.56 -1.47
C LEU A 355 -13.59 -1.28 -0.96
N PRO A 356 -14.42 -0.66 -0.10
CA PRO A 356 -15.63 -1.28 0.39
C PRO A 356 -16.63 -1.50 -0.75
N ASP A 357 -17.24 -2.68 -0.76
CA ASP A 357 -18.36 -2.99 -1.66
C ASP A 357 -19.65 -2.40 -1.06
N THR A 358 -19.86 -1.13 -1.30
CA THR A 358 -20.99 -0.36 -0.74
C THR A 358 -21.50 0.67 -1.72
N ASP A 359 -22.82 0.88 -1.71
CA ASP A 359 -23.47 2.00 -2.43
C ASP A 359 -23.28 3.33 -1.68
N ASN A 360 -22.78 3.29 -0.44
CA ASN A 360 -22.50 4.50 0.34
C ASN A 360 -21.22 5.19 -0.18
N ARG A 361 -21.41 6.29 -0.88
CA ARG A 361 -20.31 7.08 -1.45
C ARG A 361 -19.37 7.65 -0.39
N ASP A 362 -19.87 7.93 0.81
CA ASP A 362 -19.07 8.53 1.89
C ASP A 362 -18.08 7.49 2.46
N ASP A 363 -18.50 6.25 2.67
CA ASP A 363 -17.62 5.15 3.13
C ASP A 363 -16.53 4.85 2.07
N TYR A 364 -16.94 4.80 0.81
CA TYR A 364 -16.00 4.62 -0.30
C TYR A 364 -14.95 5.75 -0.34
N GLN A 365 -15.40 7.00 -0.23
CA GLN A 365 -14.50 8.16 -0.23
C GLN A 365 -13.61 8.21 1.00
N ALA A 366 -14.09 7.80 2.17
CA ALA A 366 -13.33 7.72 3.40
C ALA A 366 -12.15 6.74 3.27
N GLU A 367 -12.37 5.57 2.66
CA GLU A 367 -11.31 4.59 2.39
C GLU A 367 -10.24 5.16 1.44
N VAL A 368 -10.66 5.82 0.36
CA VAL A 368 -9.72 6.46 -0.59
C VAL A 368 -8.87 7.52 0.10
N ILE A 369 -9.48 8.36 0.93
CA ILE A 369 -8.78 9.38 1.71
C ILE A 369 -7.78 8.74 2.67
N GLN A 370 -8.15 7.65 3.34
CA GLN A 370 -7.24 6.94 4.23
C GLN A 370 -6.07 6.32 3.49
N CYS A 371 -6.30 5.69 2.33
CA CYS A 371 -5.25 5.19 1.45
C CYS A 371 -4.30 6.32 1.01
N TYR A 372 -4.86 7.47 0.63
CA TYR A 372 -4.08 8.65 0.25
C TYR A 372 -3.22 9.17 1.40
N LYS A 373 -3.78 9.31 2.61
CA LYS A 373 -3.03 9.72 3.80
C LYS A 373 -1.89 8.75 4.09
N THR A 374 -2.14 7.44 4.06
CA THR A 374 -1.10 6.41 4.25
C THR A 374 0.02 6.53 3.23
N PHE A 375 -0.32 6.76 1.96
CA PHE A 375 0.67 6.97 0.91
C PHE A 375 1.52 8.22 1.17
N ILE A 376 0.91 9.37 1.48
CA ILE A 376 1.62 10.62 1.83
C ILE A 376 2.52 10.42 3.05
N SER A 377 2.02 9.79 4.10
CA SER A 377 2.81 9.49 5.31
C SER A 377 4.04 8.64 4.98
N GLY A 378 3.87 7.60 4.14
CA GLY A 378 4.99 6.77 3.69
C GLY A 378 6.05 7.54 2.90
N LEU A 379 5.66 8.54 2.12
CA LEU A 379 6.61 9.42 1.43
C LEU A 379 7.38 10.30 2.42
N LEU A 380 6.69 10.88 3.41
CA LEU A 380 7.30 11.75 4.43
C LEU A 380 8.19 10.97 5.40
N ASP A 381 7.85 9.75 5.74
CA ASP A 381 8.63 8.88 6.64
C ASP A 381 10.08 8.65 6.17
N VAL A 382 10.32 8.72 4.86
CA VAL A 382 11.65 8.50 4.26
C VAL A 382 12.25 9.77 3.64
N THR A 383 11.67 10.94 3.96
CA THR A 383 12.13 12.26 3.49
C THR A 383 12.63 13.07 4.68
N ASP A 384 13.81 13.70 4.56
CA ASP A 384 14.33 14.55 5.61
C ASP A 384 13.48 15.83 5.78
N ASN A 385 13.46 16.37 6.99
CA ASN A 385 12.89 17.69 7.23
C ASN A 385 13.98 18.77 7.16
N LEU A 386 13.61 20.03 7.03
CA LEU A 386 14.52 21.18 7.09
C LEU A 386 14.16 22.01 8.32
N VAL A 387 15.07 22.08 9.30
CA VAL A 387 14.87 22.83 10.54
C VAL A 387 16.01 23.82 10.69
N ALA A 388 15.71 25.11 10.76
CA ALA A 388 16.70 26.19 10.85
C ALA A 388 17.80 26.15 9.76
N GLY A 389 17.48 25.58 8.61
CA GLY A 389 18.42 25.45 7.46
C GLY A 389 19.22 24.15 7.44
N GLU A 390 19.08 23.30 8.44
CA GLU A 390 19.74 21.99 8.52
C GLU A 390 18.77 20.86 8.17
N ALA A 391 19.24 19.87 7.43
CA ALA A 391 18.46 18.69 7.09
C ALA A 391 18.46 17.72 8.27
N ILE A 392 17.26 17.40 8.76
CA ILE A 392 17.05 16.51 9.90
C ILE A 392 16.33 15.24 9.39
N ALA A 393 16.96 14.09 9.60
CA ALA A 393 16.36 12.81 9.27
C ALA A 393 15.15 12.50 10.16
N PRO A 394 14.13 11.81 9.65
CA PRO A 394 13.08 11.24 10.48
C PRO A 394 13.65 10.34 11.60
N PRO A 395 12.98 10.27 12.76
CA PRO A 395 13.44 9.41 13.86
C PRO A 395 13.46 7.93 13.45
N HIS A 396 14.38 7.18 14.03
CA HIS A 396 14.54 5.73 13.77
C HIS A 396 14.73 5.35 12.29
N LEU A 397 15.34 6.24 11.50
CA LEU A 397 15.62 6.02 10.08
C LEU A 397 17.12 5.90 9.83
N VAL A 398 17.53 4.75 9.26
CA VAL A 398 18.89 4.57 8.72
C VAL A 398 18.93 5.07 7.29
N ARG A 399 19.97 5.82 6.93
CA ARG A 399 20.15 6.42 5.59
C ARG A 399 21.43 5.90 4.94
N TYR A 400 21.30 5.47 3.67
CA TYR A 400 22.41 5.12 2.77
C TYR A 400 22.58 6.12 1.63
N ASP A 401 21.94 7.29 1.73
CA ASP A 401 22.05 8.41 0.81
C ASP A 401 22.30 9.72 1.57
N ASN A 402 22.55 10.79 0.79
CA ASN A 402 22.73 12.13 1.34
C ASN A 402 21.38 12.75 1.72
N ASP A 403 21.44 13.94 2.35
CA ASP A 403 20.27 14.74 2.72
C ASP A 403 19.32 14.95 1.53
N ASP A 404 18.04 14.74 1.79
CA ASP A 404 16.96 14.84 0.81
C ASP A 404 15.70 15.45 1.44
N PRO A 405 15.70 16.77 1.75
CA PRO A 405 14.60 17.43 2.43
C PRO A 405 13.52 17.97 1.48
N TYR A 406 13.60 17.67 0.17
CA TYR A 406 12.66 18.24 -0.79
C TYR A 406 11.68 17.19 -1.30
N LEU A 407 10.40 17.38 -0.98
CA LEU A 407 9.29 16.64 -1.52
C LEU A 407 8.10 17.57 -1.68
N VAL A 408 7.54 17.64 -2.88
CA VAL A 408 6.29 18.34 -3.16
C VAL A 408 5.36 17.42 -3.94
N VAL A 409 4.08 17.58 -3.68
CA VAL A 409 3.03 16.86 -4.38
C VAL A 409 2.02 17.87 -4.96
N ALA A 410 1.27 17.46 -5.96
CA ALA A 410 0.21 18.28 -6.55
C ALA A 410 -1.00 17.38 -6.86
N ALA A 411 -2.14 17.99 -7.08
CA ALA A 411 -3.32 17.26 -7.51
C ALA A 411 -3.15 16.73 -8.95
N ASP A 412 -3.74 15.57 -9.22
CA ASP A 412 -3.87 14.96 -10.55
C ASP A 412 -5.22 14.23 -10.65
N LYS A 413 -5.40 13.33 -11.60
CA LYS A 413 -6.61 12.50 -11.76
C LYS A 413 -6.93 11.76 -10.44
N GLY A 414 -8.16 11.95 -9.95
CA GLY A 414 -8.67 11.30 -8.75
C GLY A 414 -8.30 11.98 -7.42
N THR A 415 -7.37 12.94 -7.41
CA THR A 415 -6.90 13.64 -6.20
C THR A 415 -7.10 15.16 -6.26
N ALA A 416 -7.95 15.65 -7.16
CA ALA A 416 -8.11 17.09 -7.43
C ALA A 416 -8.49 17.93 -6.19
N THR A 417 -9.17 17.32 -5.21
CA THR A 417 -9.61 17.97 -3.96
C THR A 417 -8.76 17.59 -2.75
N PHE A 418 -7.64 16.89 -2.93
CA PHE A 418 -6.86 16.29 -1.82
C PHE A 418 -5.67 17.14 -1.37
N SER A 419 -5.45 18.31 -1.98
CA SER A 419 -4.30 19.16 -1.62
C SER A 419 -4.33 19.58 -0.14
N ASP A 420 -5.50 19.96 0.40
CA ASP A 420 -5.63 20.30 1.82
C ASP A 420 -5.39 19.09 2.74
N ILE A 421 -5.77 17.89 2.30
CA ILE A 421 -5.50 16.65 3.04
C ILE A 421 -3.99 16.40 3.11
N ALA A 422 -3.27 16.53 1.98
CA ALA A 422 -1.82 16.37 1.93
C ALA A 422 -1.11 17.42 2.78
N ASN A 423 -1.52 18.68 2.71
CA ASN A 423 -0.99 19.76 3.54
C ASN A 423 -1.26 19.53 5.02
N GLY A 424 -2.43 18.96 5.38
CA GLY A 424 -2.77 18.53 6.74
C GLY A 424 -1.76 17.50 7.26
N VAL A 425 -1.51 16.44 6.50
CA VAL A 425 -0.51 15.43 6.86
C VAL A 425 0.89 16.05 6.99
N ALA A 426 1.30 16.91 6.05
CA ALA A 426 2.60 17.59 6.13
C ALA A 426 2.74 18.43 7.41
N LYS A 427 1.67 19.09 7.86
CA LYS A 427 1.64 19.83 9.13
C LYS A 427 1.75 18.91 10.35
N GLU A 428 1.08 17.76 10.34
CA GLU A 428 1.21 16.75 11.41
C GLU A 428 2.66 16.26 11.56
N TYR A 429 3.39 16.15 10.44
CA TYR A 429 4.82 15.81 10.42
C TYR A 429 5.74 17.01 10.77
N GLY A 430 5.20 18.21 10.94
CA GLY A 430 6.00 19.42 11.06
C GLY A 430 6.91 19.66 9.87
N PHE A 431 6.51 19.20 8.68
CA PHE A 431 7.32 19.29 7.47
C PHE A 431 7.48 20.74 7.02
N TRP A 432 8.70 21.15 6.71
CA TRP A 432 9.10 22.53 6.52
C TRP A 432 8.34 23.28 5.41
N LEU A 433 7.85 22.58 4.40
CA LEU A 433 7.06 23.19 3.33
C LEU A 433 5.63 23.56 3.75
N GLY A 434 5.07 22.94 4.82
CA GLY A 434 3.72 23.25 5.31
C GLY A 434 2.69 23.25 4.19
N ASP A 435 2.00 24.39 3.99
CA ASP A 435 0.96 24.55 2.96
C ASP A 435 1.51 24.61 1.51
N ALA A 436 2.83 24.71 1.32
CA ALA A 436 3.48 24.61 0.02
C ALA A 436 3.82 23.18 -0.39
N PHE A 437 3.62 22.20 0.50
CA PHE A 437 3.85 20.79 0.21
C PHE A 437 2.95 20.29 -0.93
N ALA A 438 1.65 20.61 -0.87
CA ALA A 438 0.70 20.33 -1.95
C ALA A 438 0.11 21.62 -2.49
N SER A 439 0.38 21.91 -3.76
CA SER A 439 -0.16 23.09 -4.43
C SER A 439 -1.65 22.94 -4.74
N GLY A 440 -2.37 24.09 -4.78
CA GLY A 440 -3.80 24.13 -5.17
C GLY A 440 -4.79 23.86 -4.05
N GLY A 441 -4.36 23.87 -2.78
CA GLY A 441 -5.24 23.82 -1.61
C GLY A 441 -5.94 25.15 -1.32
N SER A 442 -6.72 25.20 -0.22
CA SER A 442 -7.54 26.36 0.18
C SER A 442 -6.74 27.63 0.46
N VAL A 443 -5.47 27.50 0.87
CA VAL A 443 -4.53 28.62 1.07
C VAL A 443 -3.72 28.95 -0.19
N GLY A 444 -3.89 28.20 -1.25
CA GLY A 444 -3.27 28.42 -2.55
C GLY A 444 -4.15 29.31 -3.46
N TYR A 445 -3.97 29.15 -4.76
CA TYR A 445 -4.77 29.85 -5.77
C TYR A 445 -5.62 28.86 -6.57
N ASP A 446 -6.79 29.30 -7.00
CA ASP A 446 -7.65 28.53 -7.90
C ASP A 446 -7.11 28.62 -9.33
N HIS A 447 -6.66 27.47 -9.87
CA HIS A 447 -6.07 27.39 -11.22
C HIS A 447 -7.02 27.88 -12.30
N LYS A 448 -8.33 27.54 -12.19
CA LYS A 448 -9.35 27.95 -13.16
C LYS A 448 -9.59 29.47 -13.11
N GLN A 449 -9.67 30.06 -11.92
CA GLN A 449 -9.85 31.49 -11.76
C GLN A 449 -8.63 32.26 -12.27
N MET A 450 -7.43 31.78 -11.97
CA MET A 450 -6.19 32.37 -12.43
C MET A 450 -5.95 32.19 -13.94
N GLY A 451 -6.28 31.02 -14.46
CA GLY A 451 -6.17 30.64 -15.87
C GLY A 451 -4.76 30.73 -16.46
N ILE A 452 -3.72 30.64 -15.62
CA ILE A 452 -2.33 30.92 -16.04
C ILE A 452 -1.82 29.92 -17.09
N THR A 453 -2.19 28.66 -16.97
CA THR A 453 -1.81 27.62 -17.94
C THR A 453 -2.42 27.90 -19.32
N ALA A 454 -3.70 28.27 -19.36
CA ALA A 454 -4.39 28.63 -20.59
C ALA A 454 -3.78 29.88 -21.23
N ARG A 455 -3.46 30.91 -20.42
CA ARG A 455 -2.81 32.15 -20.90
C ARG A 455 -1.43 31.85 -21.50
N GLY A 456 -0.61 31.03 -20.83
CA GLY A 456 0.70 30.65 -21.38
C GLY A 456 0.58 29.84 -22.68
N ALA A 457 -0.34 28.89 -22.74
CA ALA A 457 -0.63 28.15 -23.97
C ALA A 457 -1.12 29.06 -25.09
N TRP A 458 -1.90 30.08 -24.74
CA TRP A 458 -2.41 31.06 -25.73
C TRP A 458 -1.30 31.91 -26.37
N GLU A 459 -0.27 32.28 -25.63
CA GLU A 459 0.90 32.94 -26.21
C GLU A 459 1.57 32.06 -27.28
N SER A 460 1.66 30.75 -27.04
CA SER A 460 2.16 29.80 -28.04
C SER A 460 1.23 29.71 -29.26
N VAL A 461 -0.10 29.67 -29.05
CA VAL A 461 -1.09 29.71 -30.14
C VAL A 461 -0.92 30.97 -30.99
N LYS A 462 -0.88 32.13 -30.39
CA LYS A 462 -0.65 33.42 -31.11
C LYS A 462 0.63 33.37 -31.92
N ARG A 463 1.73 32.86 -31.35
CA ARG A 463 3.00 32.74 -32.06
C ARG A 463 2.91 31.81 -33.28
N LEU A 464 2.39 30.61 -33.11
CA LEU A 464 2.29 29.62 -34.20
C LEU A 464 1.40 30.08 -35.35
N PHE A 465 0.29 30.78 -35.04
CA PHE A 465 -0.58 31.34 -36.08
C PHE A 465 0.04 32.54 -36.76
N ARG A 466 0.81 33.36 -36.03
CA ARG A 466 1.55 34.50 -36.62
C ARG A 466 2.58 34.02 -37.67
N GLU A 467 3.24 32.90 -37.45
CA GLU A 467 4.14 32.28 -38.45
C GLU A 467 3.41 31.92 -39.76
N ARG A 468 2.08 31.77 -39.70
CA ARG A 468 1.20 31.55 -40.87
C ARG A 468 0.53 32.82 -41.36
N GLY A 469 0.91 33.96 -40.86
CA GLY A 469 0.31 35.26 -41.22
C GLY A 469 -1.11 35.47 -40.68
N VAL A 470 -1.53 34.70 -39.66
CA VAL A 470 -2.88 34.80 -39.08
C VAL A 470 -2.79 35.44 -37.69
N ASP A 471 -3.55 36.51 -37.47
CA ASP A 471 -3.76 37.07 -36.14
C ASP A 471 -5.06 36.49 -35.53
N THR A 472 -4.91 35.68 -34.53
CA THR A 472 -6.00 34.97 -33.81
C THR A 472 -6.92 35.91 -33.02
N GLN A 473 -6.55 37.18 -32.87
CA GLN A 473 -7.35 38.19 -32.16
C GLN A 473 -8.26 38.99 -33.13
N SER A 474 -7.96 38.98 -34.42
CA SER A 474 -8.73 39.70 -35.42
C SER A 474 -9.35 38.81 -36.51
N THR A 475 -8.73 37.66 -36.78
CA THR A 475 -9.13 36.77 -37.88
C THR A 475 -9.80 35.50 -37.35
N PRO A 476 -11.00 35.13 -37.84
CA PRO A 476 -11.64 33.84 -37.47
C PRO A 476 -10.76 32.64 -37.87
N PHE A 477 -10.67 31.66 -36.99
CA PHE A 477 -9.95 30.38 -37.21
C PHE A 477 -10.66 29.22 -36.56
N THR A 478 -10.49 28.01 -37.11
CA THR A 478 -11.13 26.81 -36.63
C THR A 478 -10.33 26.15 -35.51
N VAL A 479 -11.06 25.55 -34.55
CA VAL A 479 -10.49 24.83 -33.43
C VAL A 479 -11.20 23.50 -33.24
N VAL A 480 -10.40 22.45 -32.99
CA VAL A 480 -10.84 21.19 -32.42
C VAL A 480 -10.15 21.04 -31.08
N GLY A 481 -10.90 20.66 -30.03
CA GLY A 481 -10.37 20.63 -28.68
C GLY A 481 -10.69 19.39 -27.90
N VAL A 482 -9.91 19.17 -26.84
CA VAL A 482 -10.11 18.11 -25.85
C VAL A 482 -10.46 18.76 -24.51
N GLY A 483 -11.66 18.47 -24.01
CA GLY A 483 -12.18 19.04 -22.77
C GLY A 483 -13.58 19.64 -22.92
N ASP A 484 -13.99 20.39 -21.93
CA ASP A 484 -15.24 21.17 -21.90
C ASP A 484 -15.05 22.52 -21.17
N MET A 485 -16.11 23.33 -21.14
CA MET A 485 -16.05 24.65 -20.56
C MET A 485 -15.92 24.67 -19.02
N SER A 486 -16.14 23.55 -18.34
CA SER A 486 -15.93 23.42 -16.89
C SER A 486 -14.45 23.26 -16.52
N GLY A 487 -13.62 22.82 -17.45
CA GLY A 487 -12.17 22.61 -17.25
C GLY A 487 -11.37 23.91 -17.15
N ASP A 488 -10.22 23.85 -16.48
CA ASP A 488 -9.31 25.00 -16.35
C ASP A 488 -8.75 25.43 -17.72
N VAL A 489 -7.95 24.58 -18.35
CA VAL A 489 -7.18 24.97 -19.55
C VAL A 489 -8.10 25.18 -20.75
N PHE A 490 -9.02 24.24 -21.00
CA PHE A 490 -9.97 24.37 -22.12
C PHE A 490 -10.91 25.55 -21.91
N GLY A 491 -11.55 25.63 -20.74
CA GLY A 491 -12.51 26.69 -20.44
C GLY A 491 -11.91 28.10 -20.55
N ASN A 492 -10.78 28.33 -19.90
CA ASN A 492 -10.06 29.61 -20.00
C ASN A 492 -9.54 29.86 -21.42
N GLY A 493 -8.95 28.86 -22.07
CA GLY A 493 -8.37 28.99 -23.42
C GLY A 493 -9.40 29.39 -24.46
N MET A 494 -10.62 28.78 -24.41
CA MET A 494 -11.70 29.06 -25.36
C MET A 494 -12.33 30.46 -25.18
N LEU A 495 -11.95 31.20 -24.13
CA LEU A 495 -12.40 32.58 -23.87
C LEU A 495 -11.31 33.65 -24.19
N LEU A 496 -10.10 33.24 -24.64
CA LEU A 496 -9.02 34.17 -24.93
C LEU A 496 -9.11 34.81 -26.33
N SER A 497 -10.06 34.40 -27.17
CA SER A 497 -10.40 35.03 -28.42
C SER A 497 -11.87 34.85 -28.76
N ASP A 498 -12.53 35.90 -29.24
CA ASP A 498 -13.89 35.87 -29.78
C ASP A 498 -13.93 35.45 -31.28
N LYS A 499 -12.78 35.12 -31.86
CA LYS A 499 -12.61 34.68 -33.27
C LYS A 499 -12.61 33.17 -33.43
N ILE A 500 -12.69 32.40 -32.33
CA ILE A 500 -12.66 30.94 -32.34
C ILE A 500 -13.94 30.39 -32.97
N ARG A 501 -13.78 29.60 -34.02
CA ARG A 501 -14.78 28.69 -34.60
C ARG A 501 -14.54 27.28 -34.04
N LEU A 502 -15.24 26.91 -32.97
CA LEU A 502 -15.12 25.59 -32.35
C LEU A 502 -15.95 24.59 -33.15
N VAL A 503 -15.30 23.86 -34.07
CA VAL A 503 -15.98 22.89 -34.95
C VAL A 503 -16.19 21.55 -34.28
N ALA A 504 -15.33 21.17 -33.34
CA ALA A 504 -15.48 19.95 -32.55
C ALA A 504 -14.79 20.06 -31.22
N ALA A 505 -15.31 19.35 -30.22
CA ALA A 505 -14.66 19.12 -28.96
C ALA A 505 -15.12 17.77 -28.36
N PHE A 506 -14.31 17.15 -27.51
CA PHE A 506 -14.73 15.96 -26.81
C PHE A 506 -14.12 15.91 -25.39
N ASN A 507 -14.84 15.29 -24.49
CA ASN A 507 -14.39 14.92 -23.17
C ASN A 507 -14.63 13.43 -22.93
N HIS A 508 -14.51 12.95 -21.69
CA HIS A 508 -14.74 11.53 -21.32
C HIS A 508 -16.20 11.07 -21.46
N MET A 509 -17.16 11.99 -21.65
CA MET A 509 -18.59 11.66 -21.71
C MET A 509 -19.26 12.03 -23.04
N HIS A 510 -18.77 13.07 -23.74
CA HIS A 510 -19.50 13.66 -24.87
C HIS A 510 -18.56 14.01 -26.03
N ILE A 511 -19.12 13.94 -27.23
CA ILE A 511 -18.57 14.52 -28.46
C ILE A 511 -19.46 15.69 -28.86
N PHE A 512 -18.89 16.89 -28.95
CA PHE A 512 -19.51 18.11 -29.45
C PHE A 512 -19.09 18.32 -30.90
N LEU A 513 -20.04 18.58 -31.78
CA LEU A 513 -19.81 18.89 -33.20
C LEU A 513 -20.67 20.10 -33.59
N ASP A 514 -20.06 21.10 -34.21
CA ASP A 514 -20.72 22.23 -34.83
C ASP A 514 -20.09 22.46 -36.22
N PRO A 515 -20.76 22.05 -37.31
CA PRO A 515 -20.19 22.13 -38.65
C PRO A 515 -20.06 23.57 -39.17
N THR A 516 -20.84 24.52 -38.64
CA THR A 516 -20.85 25.92 -39.12
C THR A 516 -20.83 26.93 -37.97
N PRO A 517 -19.80 26.89 -37.11
CA PRO A 517 -19.80 27.69 -35.89
C PRO A 517 -19.72 29.20 -36.19
N ASP A 518 -20.69 29.96 -35.65
CA ASP A 518 -20.61 31.40 -35.59
C ASP A 518 -19.69 31.83 -34.42
N PRO A 519 -18.59 32.58 -34.69
CA PRO A 519 -17.64 32.92 -33.63
C PRO A 519 -18.26 33.73 -32.50
N ALA A 520 -19.14 34.70 -32.79
CA ALA A 520 -19.70 35.61 -31.79
C ALA A 520 -20.76 34.95 -30.94
N ALA A 521 -21.67 34.17 -31.55
CA ALA A 521 -22.67 33.40 -30.84
C ALA A 521 -22.03 32.30 -29.99
N GLY A 522 -21.07 31.56 -30.56
CA GLY A 522 -20.30 30.54 -29.87
C GLY A 522 -19.48 31.07 -28.69
N PHE A 523 -18.87 32.27 -28.81
CA PHE A 523 -18.16 32.90 -27.71
C PHE A 523 -19.10 33.23 -26.54
N LYS A 524 -20.30 33.80 -26.80
CA LYS A 524 -21.27 34.10 -25.76
C LYS A 524 -21.73 32.82 -25.04
N GLU A 525 -21.96 31.77 -25.80
CA GLU A 525 -22.39 30.48 -25.21
C GLU A 525 -21.27 29.84 -24.39
N ARG A 526 -20.04 29.82 -24.89
CA ARG A 526 -18.88 29.35 -24.13
C ARG A 526 -18.70 30.13 -22.82
N LYS A 527 -18.86 31.45 -22.84
CA LYS A 527 -18.78 32.30 -21.65
C LYS A 527 -19.89 31.93 -20.63
N ARG A 528 -21.11 31.65 -21.09
CA ARG A 528 -22.23 31.18 -20.24
C ARG A 528 -21.90 29.84 -19.59
N LEU A 529 -21.38 28.88 -20.37
CA LEU A 529 -21.01 27.55 -19.86
C LEU A 529 -19.83 27.62 -18.88
N PHE A 530 -18.84 28.46 -19.14
CA PHE A 530 -17.70 28.65 -18.24
C PHE A 530 -18.13 29.16 -16.85
N ALA A 531 -19.12 30.04 -16.80
CA ALA A 531 -19.68 30.56 -15.55
C ALA A 531 -20.59 29.55 -14.81
N LYS A 532 -21.12 28.55 -15.52
CA LYS A 532 -21.97 27.51 -14.93
C LYS A 532 -21.11 26.44 -14.24
N ALA A 533 -21.30 26.25 -12.95
CA ALA A 533 -20.61 25.19 -12.20
C ALA A 533 -20.90 23.82 -12.82
N ARG A 534 -19.86 23.01 -13.01
CA ARG A 534 -19.94 21.63 -13.56
C ARG A 534 -20.67 21.54 -14.90
N SER A 535 -20.56 22.56 -15.76
CA SER A 535 -21.13 22.52 -17.09
C SER A 535 -20.54 21.40 -17.93
N SER A 536 -21.34 20.86 -18.84
CA SER A 536 -20.93 19.85 -19.82
C SER A 536 -21.42 20.21 -21.23
N TRP A 537 -21.03 19.46 -22.25
CA TRP A 537 -21.48 19.69 -23.61
C TRP A 537 -23.01 19.51 -23.79
N THR A 538 -23.67 18.75 -22.92
CA THR A 538 -25.14 18.63 -22.93
C THR A 538 -25.86 19.93 -22.53
N ASP A 539 -25.17 20.83 -21.86
CA ASP A 539 -25.69 22.14 -21.47
C ASP A 539 -25.59 23.19 -22.61
N TYR A 540 -24.92 22.86 -23.71
CA TYR A 540 -24.78 23.75 -24.86
C TYR A 540 -26.14 24.00 -25.52
N ASN A 541 -26.41 25.23 -25.93
CA ASN A 541 -27.66 25.61 -26.57
C ASN A 541 -27.77 24.98 -27.96
N LYS A 542 -28.59 23.96 -28.11
CA LYS A 542 -28.80 23.19 -29.34
C LYS A 542 -29.30 24.00 -30.54
N LYS A 543 -29.80 25.24 -30.30
CA LYS A 543 -30.21 26.12 -31.41
C LYS A 543 -29.06 26.84 -32.08
N LEU A 544 -27.84 26.72 -31.53
CA LEU A 544 -26.61 27.32 -32.06
C LEU A 544 -25.76 26.35 -32.87
N ILE A 545 -26.19 25.09 -32.95
CA ILE A 545 -25.46 24.01 -33.63
C ILE A 545 -26.22 23.66 -34.90
#